data_48ec4b2f60d36c4f6a281dceac117ac0
#
_entry.id   48ec4b2f60d36c4f6a281dceac117ac0
#
_cell.length_a   1.000
_cell.length_b   1.000
_cell.length_c   1.000
_cell.angle_alpha   90.00
_cell.angle_beta   90.00
_cell.angle_gamma   90.00
#
_symmetry.space_group_name_H-M   'P 1'
#
loop_
_entity.id
_entity.type
_entity.pdbx_description
1 polymer ?
#
loop_
_entity_poly.entity_id
_entity_poly.type
_entity_poly.pdbx_seq_one_letter_code
_entity_poly.pdbx_strand_id
1 'polypeptide(L)'
;TGHVQTSLVDFPEKIATLFFFSGCNLRCPYCHNASLFEVPPQEKWLSRDYIISDIQKRLKFIDGVSFSGGETSLYEELIDLVKEIKERFGIDVKIDSNGLKPKFIEKILPYLSYIAIDIKTTPDLYGELGCKLPKKEVEQKLLATKELLEKQANAKVEYRTTMYPKLVESYERLCKMADFIPENAVYYLQRFICDNAYSAEAKAADSYSMEQLERMAMEMRRITKRDKIFVRTYL
;
A
#
# COMPACT_ATOMS: atom_id res chain seq x y z
N THR A 1 5.20 12.97 -8.70
CA THR A 1 4.46 13.60 -9.83
C THR A 1 3.14 14.21 -9.41
N GLY A 2 2.53 13.79 -8.32
CA GLY A 2 1.32 14.38 -7.72
C GLY A 2 1.56 14.81 -6.28
N HIS A 3 0.79 15.80 -5.82
CA HIS A 3 0.89 16.32 -4.47
C HIS A 3 -0.49 16.73 -3.94
N VAL A 4 -0.87 16.19 -2.79
CA VAL A 4 -2.00 16.64 -1.99
C VAL A 4 -1.45 17.29 -0.73
N GLN A 5 -1.67 18.59 -0.62
CA GLN A 5 -1.06 19.42 0.42
C GLN A 5 -1.48 19.03 1.83
N THR A 6 -2.73 18.59 2.00
CA THR A 6 -3.26 18.19 3.31
C THR A 6 -4.21 17.03 3.11
N SER A 7 -3.93 15.93 3.76
CA SER A 7 -4.77 14.74 3.81
C SER A 7 -5.03 14.35 5.26
N LEU A 8 -6.27 13.95 5.53
CA LEU A 8 -6.73 13.43 6.82
C LEU A 8 -6.96 11.90 6.78
N VAL A 9 -6.73 11.28 5.62
CA VAL A 9 -7.04 9.85 5.41
C VAL A 9 -5.83 9.00 5.02
N ASP A 10 -4.79 9.62 4.43
CA ASP A 10 -3.64 8.88 3.89
C ASP A 10 -2.58 8.49 4.94
N PHE A 11 -2.63 9.07 6.12
CA PHE A 11 -1.80 8.69 7.25
C PHE A 11 -2.70 8.51 8.49
N PRO A 12 -2.90 7.28 9.00
CA PRO A 12 -3.79 7.06 10.14
C PRO A 12 -3.44 7.93 11.34
N GLU A 13 -4.44 8.58 11.92
CA GLU A 13 -4.34 9.43 13.12
C GLU A 13 -3.50 10.72 12.94
N LYS A 14 -3.15 11.10 11.69
CA LYS A 14 -2.27 12.25 11.42
C LYS A 14 -2.80 13.12 10.29
N ILE A 15 -2.55 14.42 10.42
CA ILE A 15 -2.66 15.36 9.30
C ILE A 15 -1.36 15.22 8.50
N ALA A 16 -1.45 14.81 7.24
CA ALA A 16 -0.27 14.57 6.43
C ALA A 16 -0.28 15.31 5.09
N THR A 17 0.89 15.62 4.57
CA THR A 17 1.04 15.93 3.14
C THR A 17 1.31 14.63 2.39
N LEU A 18 0.75 14.48 1.18
CA LEU A 18 0.84 13.26 0.39
C LEU A 18 1.50 13.52 -0.96
N PHE A 19 2.56 12.78 -1.25
CA PHE A 19 3.23 12.80 -2.56
C PHE A 19 3.02 11.49 -3.30
N PHE A 20 2.63 11.60 -4.58
CA PHE A 20 2.41 10.46 -5.46
C PHE A 20 3.60 10.19 -6.36
N PHE A 21 4.02 8.93 -6.39
CA PHE A 21 4.97 8.40 -7.36
C PHE A 21 4.24 7.87 -8.59
N SER A 22 4.81 8.08 -9.78
CA SER A 22 4.34 7.46 -11.02
C SER A 22 5.15 6.20 -11.31
N GLY A 23 4.66 5.35 -12.18
CA GLY A 23 5.24 4.04 -12.44
C GLY A 23 4.77 3.00 -11.43
N CYS A 24 4.40 1.84 -11.92
CA CYS A 24 4.03 0.69 -11.12
C CYS A 24 4.49 -0.59 -11.81
N ASN A 25 4.93 -1.57 -11.04
CA ASN A 25 5.26 -2.91 -11.53
C ASN A 25 4.05 -3.83 -11.67
N LEU A 26 2.86 -3.33 -11.33
CA LEU A 26 1.57 -3.99 -11.51
C LEU A 26 0.64 -3.16 -12.40
N ARG A 27 -0.43 -3.79 -12.89
CA ARG A 27 -1.51 -3.20 -13.68
C ARG A 27 -2.85 -3.74 -13.17
N CYS A 28 -3.12 -3.48 -11.89
CA CYS A 28 -4.33 -3.98 -11.24
C CYS A 28 -5.58 -3.49 -11.97
N PRO A 29 -6.51 -4.37 -12.38
CA PRO A 29 -7.72 -3.97 -13.12
C PRO A 29 -8.61 -3.02 -12.32
N TYR A 30 -8.55 -3.08 -11.00
CA TYR A 30 -9.31 -2.24 -10.08
C TYR A 30 -8.55 -1.00 -9.59
N CYS A 31 -7.41 -0.66 -10.18
CA CYS A 31 -6.59 0.47 -9.74
C CYS A 31 -7.32 1.81 -9.95
N HIS A 32 -7.44 2.61 -8.89
CA HIS A 32 -8.00 3.96 -8.96
C HIS A 32 -6.99 5.01 -9.45
N ASN A 33 -5.69 4.70 -9.34
CA ASN A 33 -4.59 5.57 -9.72
C ASN A 33 -3.95 5.14 -11.04
N ALA A 34 -4.73 4.66 -11.99
CA ALA A 34 -4.22 4.13 -13.27
C ALA A 34 -3.45 5.19 -14.10
N SER A 35 -3.76 6.46 -13.93
CA SER A 35 -2.99 7.57 -14.52
C SER A 35 -1.53 7.60 -14.06
N LEU A 36 -1.20 6.96 -12.95
CA LEU A 36 0.15 6.82 -12.41
C LEU A 36 0.87 5.55 -12.87
N PHE A 37 0.29 4.74 -13.74
CA PHE A 37 0.97 3.55 -14.26
C PHE A 37 2.20 3.90 -15.09
N GLU A 38 2.15 5.02 -15.81
CA GLU A 38 3.23 5.48 -16.64
C GLU A 38 4.01 6.60 -15.95
N VAL A 39 5.31 6.60 -16.18
CA VAL A 39 6.18 7.67 -15.70
C VAL A 39 6.10 8.84 -16.69
N PRO A 40 5.60 10.00 -16.26
CA PRO A 40 5.53 11.16 -17.14
C PRO A 40 6.95 11.71 -17.45
N PRO A 41 7.10 12.58 -18.45
CA PRO A 41 8.35 13.28 -18.73
C PRO A 41 8.92 13.97 -17.49
N GLN A 42 10.25 14.04 -17.40
CA GLN A 42 10.97 14.49 -16.20
C GLN A 42 10.60 15.91 -15.77
N GLU A 43 10.25 16.79 -16.71
CA GLU A 43 9.82 18.17 -16.44
C GLU A 43 8.53 18.25 -15.60
N LYS A 44 7.77 17.17 -15.53
CA LYS A 44 6.56 17.05 -14.68
C LYS A 44 6.83 16.43 -13.30
N TRP A 45 8.08 16.10 -13.02
CA TRP A 45 8.42 15.55 -11.71
C TRP A 45 8.54 16.67 -10.67
N LEU A 46 8.12 16.36 -9.46
CA LEU A 46 8.40 17.22 -8.32
C LEU A 46 9.87 17.02 -7.93
N SER A 47 10.61 18.11 -7.86
CA SER A 47 12.02 18.04 -7.43
C SER A 47 12.11 17.72 -5.94
N ARG A 48 13.25 17.17 -5.52
CA ARG A 48 13.57 16.97 -4.10
C ARG A 48 13.45 18.28 -3.32
N ASP A 49 13.99 19.37 -3.85
CA ASP A 49 13.95 20.69 -3.21
C ASP A 49 12.53 21.22 -3.03
N TYR A 50 11.64 20.95 -4.02
CA TYR A 50 10.23 21.29 -3.88
C TYR A 50 9.60 20.53 -2.71
N ILE A 51 9.81 19.20 -2.61
CA ILE A 51 9.25 18.35 -1.55
C ILE A 51 9.74 18.83 -0.18
N ILE A 52 11.04 19.02 -0.02
CA ILE A 52 11.64 19.50 1.23
C ILE A 52 11.14 20.90 1.62
N SER A 53 11.08 21.83 0.66
CA SER A 53 10.57 23.19 0.89
C SER A 53 9.09 23.21 1.29
N ASP A 54 8.25 22.38 0.64
CA ASP A 54 6.82 22.29 0.98
C ASP A 54 6.62 21.75 2.39
N ILE A 55 7.32 20.66 2.74
CA ILE A 55 7.28 20.09 4.11
C ILE A 55 7.70 21.15 5.12
N GLN A 56 8.82 21.85 4.91
CA GLN A 56 9.31 22.87 5.80
C GLN A 56 8.29 24.00 6.05
N LYS A 57 7.61 24.45 5.02
CA LYS A 57 6.56 25.48 5.13
C LYS A 57 5.34 25.01 5.94
N ARG A 58 5.10 23.70 5.96
CA ARG A 58 3.90 23.09 6.56
C ARG A 58 4.13 22.44 7.92
N LEU A 59 5.34 22.43 8.46
CA LEU A 59 5.67 21.77 9.74
C LEU A 59 4.77 22.15 10.92
N LYS A 60 4.13 23.31 10.88
CA LYS A 60 3.17 23.75 11.92
C LYS A 60 1.76 23.20 11.74
N PHE A 61 1.48 22.58 10.60
CA PHE A 61 0.12 22.18 10.19
C PHE A 61 0.00 20.69 9.87
N ILE A 62 1.12 19.97 9.75
CA ILE A 62 1.14 18.55 9.43
C ILE A 62 1.92 17.77 10.49
N ASP A 63 1.46 16.55 10.77
CA ASP A 63 2.10 15.62 11.70
C ASP A 63 2.98 14.60 10.96
N GLY A 64 2.77 14.46 9.64
CA GLY A 64 3.45 13.45 8.85
C GLY A 64 3.49 13.71 7.35
N VAL A 65 4.29 12.91 6.69
CA VAL A 65 4.40 12.84 5.22
C VAL A 65 4.06 11.44 4.77
N SER A 66 3.19 11.32 3.78
CA SER A 66 2.85 10.04 3.15
C SER A 66 3.38 9.99 1.72
N PHE A 67 3.98 8.89 1.34
CA PHE A 67 4.38 8.58 -0.03
C PHE A 67 3.57 7.38 -0.55
N SER A 68 2.89 7.57 -1.66
CA SER A 68 2.00 6.60 -2.27
C SER A 68 2.01 6.72 -3.81
N GLY A 69 1.02 6.20 -4.51
CA GLY A 69 0.84 6.42 -5.95
C GLY A 69 0.84 5.14 -6.77
N GLY A 70 1.78 5.00 -7.71
CA GLY A 70 2.04 3.76 -8.42
C GLY A 70 2.69 2.73 -7.49
N GLU A 71 4.02 2.65 -7.52
CA GLU A 71 4.76 1.82 -6.55
C GLU A 71 6.01 2.56 -6.07
N THR A 72 6.02 2.93 -4.80
CA THR A 72 7.10 3.73 -4.18
C THR A 72 8.44 3.01 -4.18
N SER A 73 8.44 1.70 -4.05
CA SER A 73 9.65 0.88 -3.98
C SER A 73 10.43 0.77 -5.31
N LEU A 74 9.92 1.35 -6.39
CA LEU A 74 10.63 1.44 -7.66
C LEU A 74 11.76 2.49 -7.65
N TYR A 75 11.77 3.39 -6.65
CA TYR A 75 12.65 4.55 -6.58
C TYR A 75 13.60 4.45 -5.38
N GLU A 76 14.82 3.99 -5.61
CA GLU A 76 15.84 3.87 -4.56
C GLU A 76 16.16 5.24 -3.92
N GLU A 77 16.03 6.34 -4.67
CA GLU A 77 16.24 7.71 -4.21
C GLU A 77 15.25 8.16 -3.12
N LEU A 78 14.09 7.48 -3.00
CA LEU A 78 13.15 7.73 -1.91
C LEU A 78 13.77 7.43 -0.54
N ILE A 79 14.69 6.49 -0.46
CA ILE A 79 15.37 6.14 0.80
C ILE A 79 16.12 7.35 1.35
N ASP A 80 16.92 8.01 0.50
CA ASP A 80 17.69 9.19 0.90
C ASP A 80 16.80 10.40 1.21
N LEU A 81 15.69 10.54 0.46
CA LEU A 81 14.71 11.59 0.73
C LEU A 81 14.03 11.40 2.08
N VAL A 82 13.58 10.18 2.39
CA VAL A 82 12.91 9.85 3.67
C VAL A 82 13.87 10.01 4.83
N LYS A 83 15.12 9.57 4.67
CA LYS A 83 16.18 9.79 5.66
C LYS A 83 16.38 11.28 5.95
N GLU A 84 16.52 12.12 4.90
CA GLU A 84 16.66 13.57 5.05
C GLU A 84 15.46 14.19 5.76
N ILE A 85 14.23 13.82 5.39
CA ILE A 85 13.01 14.30 6.05
C ILE A 85 13.04 13.98 7.54
N LYS A 86 13.40 12.75 7.89
CA LYS A 86 13.47 12.31 9.30
C LYS A 86 14.53 13.05 10.08
N GLU A 87 15.74 13.20 9.52
CA GLU A 87 16.87 13.89 10.16
C GLU A 87 16.65 15.40 10.32
N ARG A 88 16.07 16.06 9.29
CA ARG A 88 15.89 17.53 9.33
C ARG A 88 14.67 17.98 10.11
N PHE A 89 13.58 17.23 10.03
CA PHE A 89 12.29 17.69 10.54
C PHE A 89 11.75 16.87 11.70
N GLY A 90 12.26 15.65 11.92
CA GLY A 90 11.75 14.74 12.95
C GLY A 90 10.31 14.28 12.76
N ILE A 91 9.67 14.64 11.63
CA ILE A 91 8.28 14.36 11.32
C ILE A 91 8.08 12.87 10.99
N ASP A 92 6.86 12.38 11.16
CA ASP A 92 6.56 10.99 10.84
C ASP A 92 6.43 10.75 9.32
N VAL A 93 6.94 9.60 8.87
CA VAL A 93 6.91 9.23 7.45
C VAL A 93 6.21 7.91 7.26
N LYS A 94 5.28 7.87 6.29
CA LYS A 94 4.55 6.69 5.84
C LYS A 94 4.84 6.40 4.38
N ILE A 95 4.94 5.12 4.03
CA ILE A 95 4.89 4.66 2.64
C ILE A 95 3.81 3.61 2.44
N ASP A 96 3.28 3.56 1.22
CA ASP A 96 2.46 2.47 0.70
C ASP A 96 3.28 1.66 -0.31
N SER A 97 3.20 0.32 -0.24
CA SER A 97 3.90 -0.58 -1.17
C SER A 97 3.14 -1.88 -1.41
N ASN A 98 3.34 -2.49 -2.58
CA ASN A 98 2.83 -3.83 -2.88
C ASN A 98 3.70 -4.98 -2.33
N GLY A 99 4.78 -4.67 -1.62
CA GLY A 99 5.62 -5.65 -0.94
C GLY A 99 6.55 -6.49 -1.82
N LEU A 100 6.61 -6.25 -3.13
CA LEU A 100 7.41 -7.08 -4.05
C LEU A 100 8.89 -6.71 -4.12
N LYS A 101 9.34 -5.72 -3.33
CA LYS A 101 10.76 -5.31 -3.25
C LYS A 101 11.27 -5.33 -1.81
N PRO A 102 11.46 -6.52 -1.20
CA PRO A 102 11.87 -6.65 0.20
C PRO A 102 13.19 -5.93 0.51
N LYS A 103 14.18 -5.93 -0.39
CA LYS A 103 15.45 -5.22 -0.20
C LYS A 103 15.30 -3.70 -0.11
N PHE A 104 14.35 -3.12 -0.83
CA PHE A 104 14.02 -1.69 -0.70
C PHE A 104 13.38 -1.43 0.67
N ILE A 105 12.42 -2.28 1.06
CA ILE A 105 11.72 -2.17 2.35
C ILE A 105 12.73 -2.26 3.50
N GLU A 106 13.67 -3.21 3.46
CA GLU A 106 14.73 -3.35 4.46
C GLU A 106 15.54 -2.06 4.66
N LYS A 107 15.92 -1.40 3.56
CA LYS A 107 16.72 -0.18 3.58
C LYS A 107 15.95 1.05 4.10
N ILE A 108 14.67 1.19 3.73
CA ILE A 108 13.88 2.38 4.09
C ILE A 108 13.25 2.28 5.47
N LEU A 109 12.98 1.07 5.94
CA LEU A 109 12.25 0.77 7.17
C LEU A 109 12.79 1.49 8.44
N PRO A 110 14.12 1.67 8.63
CA PRO A 110 14.65 2.39 9.79
C PRO A 110 14.19 3.86 9.91
N TYR A 111 13.74 4.45 8.81
CA TYR A 111 13.34 5.87 8.74
C TYR A 111 11.82 6.06 8.74
N LEU A 112 11.04 4.96 8.72
CA LEU A 112 9.59 5.01 8.67
C LEU A 112 8.97 5.00 10.07
N SER A 113 7.85 5.70 10.19
CA SER A 113 6.93 5.58 11.34
C SER A 113 5.74 4.68 11.03
N TYR A 114 5.44 4.51 9.73
CA TYR A 114 4.32 3.69 9.26
C TYR A 114 4.61 3.08 7.89
N ILE A 115 4.21 1.84 7.69
CA ILE A 115 4.23 1.19 6.38
C ILE A 115 2.93 0.42 6.14
N ALA A 116 2.32 0.63 4.97
CA ALA A 116 1.17 -0.14 4.54
C ALA A 116 1.56 -1.05 3.36
N ILE A 117 1.27 -2.35 3.51
CA ILE A 117 1.55 -3.37 2.50
C ILE A 117 0.24 -3.89 1.90
N ASP A 118 0.15 -3.81 0.59
CA ASP A 118 -0.99 -4.31 -0.15
C ASP A 118 -0.77 -5.75 -0.64
N ILE A 119 -1.37 -6.73 0.01
CA ILE A 119 -1.50 -8.09 -0.54
C ILE A 119 -2.69 -8.09 -1.49
N LYS A 120 -2.40 -8.21 -2.78
CA LYS A 120 -3.43 -7.98 -3.81
C LYS A 120 -4.30 -9.21 -4.07
N THR A 121 -3.70 -10.39 -4.04
CA THR A 121 -4.32 -11.72 -4.21
C THR A 121 -3.29 -12.80 -3.85
N THR A 122 -3.59 -14.07 -4.07
CA THR A 122 -2.61 -15.17 -3.96
C THR A 122 -1.59 -15.14 -5.10
N PRO A 123 -0.34 -15.61 -4.90
CA PRO A 123 0.76 -15.51 -5.87
C PRO A 123 0.47 -16.09 -7.26
N ASP A 124 -0.42 -17.07 -7.37
CA ASP A 124 -0.86 -17.67 -8.64
C ASP A 124 -1.65 -16.70 -9.53
N LEU A 125 -2.29 -15.69 -8.97
CA LEU A 125 -3.08 -14.71 -9.71
C LEU A 125 -2.37 -13.36 -9.92
N TYR A 126 -1.12 -13.21 -9.51
CA TYR A 126 -0.39 -11.95 -9.76
C TYR A 126 -0.20 -11.66 -11.26
N GLY A 127 -0.25 -12.67 -12.11
CA GLY A 127 -0.31 -12.50 -13.56
C GLY A 127 -1.51 -11.68 -14.05
N GLU A 128 -2.68 -11.84 -13.41
CA GLU A 128 -3.90 -11.06 -13.69
C GLU A 128 -3.75 -9.57 -13.31
N LEU A 129 -2.76 -9.26 -12.47
CA LEU A 129 -2.38 -7.89 -12.11
C LEU A 129 -1.29 -7.33 -13.03
N GLY A 130 -0.96 -7.98 -14.14
CA GLY A 130 0.12 -7.59 -15.03
C GLY A 130 1.54 -7.79 -14.45
N CYS A 131 1.67 -8.56 -13.38
CA CYS A 131 2.96 -8.92 -12.81
C CYS A 131 3.73 -9.84 -13.78
N LYS A 132 4.97 -9.48 -14.08
CA LYS A 132 5.86 -10.29 -14.96
C LYS A 132 6.67 -11.34 -14.21
N LEU A 133 6.61 -11.36 -12.88
CA LEU A 133 7.35 -12.31 -12.06
C LEU A 133 6.64 -13.67 -12.03
N PRO A 134 7.40 -14.79 -12.05
CA PRO A 134 6.82 -16.10 -11.82
C PRO A 134 6.17 -16.20 -10.42
N LYS A 135 5.12 -17.04 -10.31
CA LYS A 135 4.42 -17.30 -9.02
C LYS A 135 5.38 -17.51 -7.85
N LYS A 136 6.38 -18.39 -8.02
CA LYS A 136 7.35 -18.72 -6.97
C LYS A 136 8.17 -17.51 -6.50
N GLU A 137 8.52 -16.63 -7.42
CA GLU A 137 9.26 -15.40 -7.09
C GLU A 137 8.37 -14.40 -6.36
N VAL A 138 7.11 -14.23 -6.76
CA VAL A 138 6.13 -13.43 -6.03
C VAL A 138 5.99 -13.93 -4.59
N GLU A 139 5.78 -15.24 -4.42
CA GLU A 139 5.67 -15.89 -3.12
C GLU A 139 6.88 -15.62 -2.23
N GLN A 140 8.09 -15.84 -2.75
CA GLN A 140 9.34 -15.58 -2.02
C GLN A 140 9.50 -14.13 -1.61
N LYS A 141 9.14 -13.16 -2.47
CA LYS A 141 9.24 -11.75 -2.16
C LYS A 141 8.23 -11.32 -1.08
N LEU A 142 6.99 -11.81 -1.15
CA LEU A 142 5.97 -11.51 -0.13
C LEU A 142 6.34 -12.11 1.23
N LEU A 143 6.85 -13.35 1.26
CA LEU A 143 7.36 -13.98 2.49
C LEU A 143 8.55 -13.23 3.07
N ALA A 144 9.52 -12.83 2.24
CA ALA A 144 10.66 -12.03 2.69
C ALA A 144 10.22 -10.66 3.27
N THR A 145 9.25 -10.00 2.65
CA THR A 145 8.66 -8.77 3.19
C THR A 145 7.96 -9.00 4.53
N LYS A 146 7.17 -10.08 4.64
CA LYS A 146 6.54 -10.48 5.90
C LYS A 146 7.58 -10.65 7.01
N GLU A 147 8.64 -11.43 6.77
CA GLU A 147 9.69 -11.71 7.75
C GLU A 147 10.42 -10.44 8.22
N LEU A 148 10.70 -9.51 7.31
CA LEU A 148 11.30 -8.21 7.64
C LEU A 148 10.41 -7.39 8.58
N LEU A 149 9.11 -7.32 8.25
CA LEU A 149 8.16 -6.52 9.01
C LEU A 149 7.74 -7.16 10.33
N GLU A 150 7.84 -8.46 10.44
CA GLU A 150 7.59 -9.20 11.69
C GLU A 150 8.70 -8.98 12.73
N LYS A 151 9.94 -8.82 12.28
CA LYS A 151 11.14 -8.66 13.15
C LYS A 151 11.40 -7.22 13.60
N GLN A 152 10.76 -6.23 12.93
CA GLN A 152 10.98 -4.83 13.23
C GLN A 152 10.00 -4.29 14.30
N ALA A 153 10.42 -3.28 15.06
CA ALA A 153 9.61 -2.64 16.11
C ALA A 153 9.44 -1.11 15.92
N ASN A 154 10.06 -0.53 14.89
CA ASN A 154 10.15 0.93 14.77
C ASN A 154 8.94 1.56 14.07
N ALA A 155 8.34 0.87 13.10
CA ALA A 155 7.21 1.36 12.32
C ALA A 155 5.91 0.63 12.69
N LYS A 156 4.78 1.34 12.69
CA LYS A 156 3.46 0.70 12.66
C LYS A 156 3.28 0.03 11.29
N VAL A 157 2.82 -1.22 11.30
CA VAL A 157 2.63 -2.01 10.07
C VAL A 157 1.15 -2.31 9.89
N GLU A 158 0.62 -1.98 8.73
CA GLU A 158 -0.71 -2.41 8.31
C GLU A 158 -0.62 -3.21 7.01
N TYR A 159 -1.46 -4.22 6.89
CA TYR A 159 -1.68 -4.94 5.64
C TYR A 159 -3.07 -4.63 5.10
N ARG A 160 -3.21 -4.61 3.78
CA ARG A 160 -4.47 -4.28 3.10
C ARG A 160 -4.72 -5.21 1.93
N THR A 161 -6.00 -5.47 1.66
CA THR A 161 -6.44 -6.11 0.43
C THR A 161 -7.68 -5.41 -0.08
N THR A 162 -7.64 -4.92 -1.32
CA THR A 162 -8.84 -4.45 -2.02
C THR A 162 -9.67 -5.67 -2.44
N MET A 163 -10.88 -5.75 -1.93
CA MET A 163 -11.80 -6.88 -2.08
C MET A 163 -12.48 -6.87 -3.45
N TYR A 164 -11.67 -6.99 -4.51
CA TYR A 164 -12.18 -7.13 -5.88
C TYR A 164 -12.62 -8.58 -6.12
N PRO A 165 -13.91 -8.84 -6.42
CA PRO A 165 -14.48 -10.18 -6.38
C PRO A 165 -13.77 -11.21 -7.26
N LYS A 166 -13.31 -10.82 -8.45
CA LYS A 166 -12.59 -11.72 -9.36
C LYS A 166 -11.26 -12.25 -8.79
N LEU A 167 -10.61 -11.49 -7.94
CA LEU A 167 -9.30 -11.84 -7.39
C LEU A 167 -9.36 -12.34 -5.93
N VAL A 168 -10.50 -12.11 -5.27
CA VAL A 168 -10.72 -12.49 -3.87
C VAL A 168 -12.13 -13.09 -3.76
N GLU A 169 -12.35 -14.20 -4.43
CA GLU A 169 -13.68 -14.80 -4.62
C GLU A 169 -14.10 -15.77 -3.49
N SER A 170 -13.14 -16.24 -2.67
CA SER A 170 -13.42 -17.28 -1.68
C SER A 170 -12.68 -17.09 -0.36
N TYR A 171 -13.26 -17.63 0.71
CA TYR A 171 -12.61 -17.70 2.03
C TYR A 171 -11.28 -18.45 1.99
N GLU A 172 -11.19 -19.53 1.22
CA GLU A 172 -9.95 -20.28 1.05
C GLU A 172 -8.83 -19.41 0.51
N ARG A 173 -9.13 -18.59 -0.49
CA ARG A 173 -8.17 -17.64 -1.07
C ARG A 173 -7.73 -16.59 -0.05
N LEU A 174 -8.68 -15.99 0.67
CA LEU A 174 -8.38 -15.04 1.74
C LEU A 174 -7.47 -15.65 2.82
N CYS A 175 -7.75 -16.88 3.22
CA CYS A 175 -6.91 -17.58 4.20
C CYS A 175 -5.48 -17.80 3.67
N LYS A 176 -5.32 -18.20 2.40
CA LYS A 176 -4.00 -18.31 1.75
C LYS A 176 -3.27 -16.97 1.67
N MET A 177 -3.99 -15.88 1.46
CA MET A 177 -3.38 -14.53 1.48
C MET A 177 -2.87 -14.15 2.86
N ALA A 178 -3.53 -14.61 3.94
CA ALA A 178 -3.09 -14.39 5.30
C ALA A 178 -1.73 -15.03 5.63
N ASP A 179 -1.27 -16.02 4.86
CA ASP A 179 0.06 -16.64 5.03
C ASP A 179 1.19 -15.62 4.78
N PHE A 180 0.93 -14.57 3.99
CA PHE A 180 1.87 -13.49 3.68
C PHE A 180 1.81 -12.31 4.66
N ILE A 181 1.04 -12.43 5.74
CA ILE A 181 0.81 -11.37 6.72
C ILE A 181 1.30 -11.87 8.09
N PRO A 182 2.07 -11.09 8.88
CA PRO A 182 2.40 -11.44 10.26
C PRO A 182 1.16 -11.66 11.11
N GLU A 183 1.20 -12.62 12.05
CA GLU A 183 0.02 -12.97 12.85
C GLU A 183 -0.56 -11.81 13.65
N ASN A 184 0.31 -10.96 14.18
CA ASN A 184 -0.07 -9.82 15.01
C ASN A 184 -0.30 -8.51 14.23
N ALA A 185 -0.12 -8.52 12.89
CA ALA A 185 -0.32 -7.34 12.08
C ALA A 185 -1.80 -6.96 11.96
N VAL A 186 -2.06 -5.66 11.84
CA VAL A 186 -3.39 -5.16 11.48
C VAL A 186 -3.63 -5.45 10.01
N TYR A 187 -4.76 -6.06 9.68
CA TYR A 187 -5.14 -6.38 8.32
C TYR A 187 -6.50 -5.80 7.96
N TYR A 188 -6.54 -4.98 6.91
CA TYR A 188 -7.77 -4.37 6.41
C TYR A 188 -8.24 -5.02 5.12
N LEU A 189 -9.49 -5.50 5.14
CA LEU A 189 -10.26 -5.80 3.95
C LEU A 189 -10.89 -4.51 3.45
N GLN A 190 -10.35 -3.93 2.37
CA GLN A 190 -10.82 -2.66 1.81
C GLN A 190 -11.91 -2.91 0.78
N ARG A 191 -13.04 -2.21 0.93
CA ARG A 191 -14.11 -2.29 -0.05
C ARG A 191 -13.61 -1.84 -1.43
N PHE A 192 -13.83 -2.66 -2.43
CA PHE A 192 -13.62 -2.29 -3.82
C PHE A 192 -14.69 -1.28 -4.26
N ILE A 193 -14.29 -0.24 -5.00
CA ILE A 193 -15.15 0.78 -5.60
C ILE A 193 -14.93 0.73 -7.10
N CYS A 194 -16.01 0.53 -7.87
CA CYS A 194 -15.93 0.32 -9.32
C CYS A 194 -15.75 1.62 -10.14
N ASP A 195 -16.25 2.77 -9.64
CA ASP A 195 -16.40 4.01 -10.41
C ASP A 195 -15.12 4.49 -11.10
N ASN A 196 -13.99 4.41 -10.44
CA ASN A 196 -12.69 4.85 -10.95
C ASN A 196 -11.73 3.70 -11.28
N ALA A 197 -12.23 2.47 -11.38
CA ALA A 197 -11.39 1.31 -11.71
C ALA A 197 -10.76 1.46 -13.11
N TYR A 198 -9.58 0.87 -13.30
CA TYR A 198 -8.83 0.95 -14.55
C TYR A 198 -9.51 0.21 -15.71
N SER A 199 -9.85 -1.05 -15.49
CA SER A 199 -10.42 -1.86 -16.59
C SER A 199 -11.94 -1.69 -16.71
N ALA A 200 -12.45 -1.85 -17.93
CA ALA A 200 -13.90 -1.87 -18.19
C ALA A 200 -14.59 -2.98 -17.40
N GLU A 201 -13.96 -4.15 -17.28
CA GLU A 201 -14.47 -5.27 -16.51
C GLU A 201 -14.62 -4.91 -15.02
N ALA A 202 -13.61 -4.27 -14.42
CA ALA A 202 -13.69 -3.85 -13.02
C ALA A 202 -14.71 -2.74 -12.80
N LYS A 203 -14.90 -1.83 -13.77
CA LYS A 203 -15.97 -0.81 -13.72
C LYS A 203 -17.39 -1.43 -13.74
N ALA A 204 -17.55 -2.57 -14.41
CA ALA A 204 -18.82 -3.28 -14.50
C ALA A 204 -19.02 -4.33 -13.38
N ALA A 205 -18.01 -4.52 -12.53
CA ALA A 205 -18.09 -5.53 -11.49
C ALA A 205 -18.87 -5.04 -10.26
N ASP A 206 -19.66 -5.92 -9.68
CA ASP A 206 -20.32 -5.67 -8.40
C ASP A 206 -19.30 -5.67 -7.26
N SER A 207 -19.46 -4.73 -6.33
CA SER A 207 -18.69 -4.70 -5.09
C SER A 207 -19.36 -5.58 -4.02
N TYR A 208 -18.57 -6.18 -3.16
CA TYR A 208 -19.13 -6.80 -1.95
C TYR A 208 -19.86 -5.76 -1.10
N SER A 209 -21.03 -6.14 -0.55
CA SER A 209 -21.72 -5.33 0.43
C SER A 209 -20.92 -5.27 1.74
N MET A 210 -21.22 -4.29 2.57
CA MET A 210 -20.61 -4.19 3.90
C MET A 210 -20.85 -5.43 4.74
N GLU A 211 -22.07 -5.95 4.70
CA GLU A 211 -22.44 -7.17 5.43
C GLU A 211 -21.64 -8.40 4.94
N GLN A 212 -21.39 -8.50 3.63
CA GLN A 212 -20.53 -9.57 3.08
C GLN A 212 -19.08 -9.42 3.56
N LEU A 213 -18.52 -8.21 3.53
CA LEU A 213 -17.16 -7.95 3.98
C LEU A 213 -16.98 -8.23 5.47
N GLU A 214 -17.94 -7.82 6.31
CA GLU A 214 -17.90 -8.10 7.75
C GLU A 214 -18.01 -9.60 8.03
N ARG A 215 -18.86 -10.32 7.30
CA ARG A 215 -18.91 -11.79 7.38
C ARG A 215 -17.58 -12.43 6.98
N MET A 216 -16.94 -11.94 5.91
CA MET A 216 -15.62 -12.41 5.48
C MET A 216 -14.55 -12.14 6.55
N ALA A 217 -14.53 -10.95 7.13
CA ALA A 217 -13.59 -10.61 8.19
C ALA A 217 -13.81 -11.47 9.44
N MET A 218 -15.06 -11.70 9.83
CA MET A 218 -15.41 -12.56 10.98
C MET A 218 -14.96 -14.01 10.74
N GLU A 219 -15.23 -14.55 9.57
CA GLU A 219 -14.84 -15.92 9.23
C GLU A 219 -13.31 -16.07 9.13
N MET A 220 -12.62 -15.09 8.58
CA MET A 220 -11.16 -15.06 8.58
C MET A 220 -10.60 -15.07 10.01
N ARG A 221 -11.13 -14.23 10.90
CA ARG A 221 -10.72 -14.22 12.32
C ARG A 221 -10.88 -15.60 12.94
N ARG A 222 -12.02 -16.26 12.68
CA ARG A 222 -12.31 -17.62 13.18
C ARG A 222 -11.33 -18.67 12.68
N ILE A 223 -11.07 -18.68 11.35
CA ILE A 223 -10.23 -19.70 10.69
C ILE A 223 -8.75 -19.50 11.03
N THR A 224 -8.27 -18.26 10.89
CA THR A 224 -6.84 -17.92 11.04
C THR A 224 -6.44 -17.65 12.48
N LYS A 225 -7.41 -17.55 13.42
CA LYS A 225 -7.23 -17.16 14.83
C LYS A 225 -6.53 -15.81 15.01
N ARG A 226 -6.79 -14.87 14.08
CA ARG A 226 -6.23 -13.52 14.08
C ARG A 226 -7.32 -12.50 14.44
N ASP A 227 -7.15 -11.76 15.51
CA ASP A 227 -8.17 -10.81 16.01
C ASP A 227 -8.14 -9.47 15.26
N LYS A 228 -7.00 -9.09 14.67
CA LYS A 228 -6.78 -7.77 14.07
C LYS A 228 -7.11 -7.73 12.58
N ILE A 229 -8.26 -8.28 12.18
CA ILE A 229 -8.79 -8.21 10.80
C ILE A 229 -10.02 -7.31 10.82
N PHE A 230 -10.00 -6.24 10.05
CA PHE A 230 -11.03 -5.22 10.02
C PHE A 230 -11.51 -4.93 8.60
N VAL A 231 -12.69 -4.33 8.46
CA VAL A 231 -13.21 -3.82 7.19
C VAL A 231 -12.96 -2.32 7.11
N ARG A 232 -12.54 -1.84 5.94
CA ARG A 232 -12.39 -0.41 5.64
C ARG A 232 -13.23 -0.07 4.42
N THR A 233 -14.07 0.96 4.51
CA THR A 233 -15.04 1.35 3.47
C THR A 233 -14.59 2.48 2.58
N TYR A 234 -13.61 3.22 3.01
CA TYR A 234 -13.03 4.37 2.29
C TYR A 234 -11.53 4.17 2.09
N LEU A 235 -11.06 4.69 1.00
CA LEU A 235 -9.65 4.71 0.63
C LEU A 235 -9.00 5.95 1.24
#